data_146e767b6004b3997079a53521d20067
#
_entry.id   146e767b6004b3997079a53521d20067
#
_cell.length_a   1.000
_cell.length_b   1.000
_cell.length_c   1.000
_cell.angle_alpha   90.00
_cell.angle_beta   90.00
_cell.angle_gamma   90.00
#
_symmetry.space_group_name_H-M   'P 1'
#
loop_
_entity.id
_entity.type
_entity.pdbx_description
1 polymer ?
#
loop_
_entity_poly.entity_id
_entity_poly.type
_entity_poly.pdbx_seq_one_letter_code
_entity_poly.pdbx_strand_id
1 'polypeptide(L)'
;MKLTYILFLLLEILSLIHCHKEQKITITGSETMHSMMLLLANNFSKENKNYIIDVKGGGSSEGINELIGGLTDIALSSRDLTEAEFEKLNSKQTLESLVIAYDGAAFVVHPTNSVESLTLEQLSDIFSGKIKNWKEVGGANQPITVVIRDNYSGTAHYIREHVVRQLDLGQASYFKNKQKDYTSEAVTLINNEEISDFVNKNPNAIAYMGMGIAHIKSNLKLLKYSRTSSDEAILPTIKSITERKYKLSRALKIFYRTDRSGSKIDEFIKYILSENGQKGVLQSGYLRSTLPEVEVSAQKK
;
A
#
# COMPACT_ATOMS: atom_id res chain seq x y z
N MET A 1 -47.63 -35.46 31.48
CA MET A 1 -46.55 -34.61 32.02
C MET A 1 -45.17 -34.90 31.47
N LYS A 2 -44.67 -36.15 31.39
CA LYS A 2 -43.32 -36.44 30.89
C LYS A 2 -43.11 -36.13 29.39
N LEU A 3 -44.12 -36.34 28.56
CA LEU A 3 -44.04 -36.10 27.13
C LEU A 3 -43.98 -34.60 26.74
N THR A 4 -44.70 -33.76 27.51
CA THR A 4 -44.67 -32.29 27.36
C THR A 4 -43.34 -31.68 27.77
N TYR A 5 -42.67 -32.22 28.78
CA TYR A 5 -41.32 -31.79 29.19
C TYR A 5 -40.26 -32.13 28.16
N ILE A 6 -40.33 -33.31 27.53
CA ILE A 6 -39.39 -33.74 26.47
C ILE A 6 -39.59 -32.89 25.23
N LEU A 7 -40.80 -32.53 24.88
CA LEU A 7 -41.07 -31.65 23.73
C LEU A 7 -40.56 -30.22 23.97
N PHE A 8 -40.65 -29.70 25.20
CA PHE A 8 -40.12 -28.39 25.59
C PHE A 8 -38.58 -28.39 25.57
N LEU A 9 -37.94 -29.45 26.07
CA LEU A 9 -36.48 -29.60 26.04
C LEU A 9 -35.94 -29.72 24.59
N LEU A 10 -36.67 -30.42 23.72
CA LEU A 10 -36.34 -30.50 22.29
C LEU A 10 -36.50 -29.16 21.56
N LEU A 11 -37.50 -28.35 21.94
CA LEU A 11 -37.68 -27.00 21.40
C LEU A 11 -36.58 -26.04 21.86
N GLU A 12 -36.10 -26.13 23.10
CA GLU A 12 -34.99 -25.34 23.61
C GLU A 12 -33.65 -25.75 22.97
N ILE A 13 -33.45 -27.05 22.71
CA ILE A 13 -32.25 -27.55 22.01
C ILE A 13 -32.26 -27.12 20.53
N LEU A 14 -33.42 -27.07 19.87
CA LEU A 14 -33.54 -26.57 18.49
C LEU A 14 -33.33 -25.05 18.41
N SER A 15 -33.62 -24.28 19.45
CA SER A 15 -33.35 -22.83 19.45
C SER A 15 -31.89 -22.49 19.67
N LEU A 16 -31.05 -23.44 20.14
CA LEU A 16 -29.61 -23.28 20.33
C LEU A 16 -28.79 -23.59 19.05
N ILE A 17 -29.40 -24.18 18.02
CA ILE A 17 -28.78 -24.29 16.70
C ILE A 17 -29.01 -22.95 15.97
N HIS A 18 -28.44 -21.88 16.48
CA HIS A 18 -28.20 -20.70 15.68
C HIS A 18 -27.21 -21.12 14.59
N CYS A 19 -27.73 -21.48 13.44
CA CYS A 19 -26.94 -21.63 12.24
C CYS A 19 -26.33 -20.25 11.95
N HIS A 20 -25.13 -20.00 12.49
CA HIS A 20 -24.37 -18.79 12.18
C HIS A 20 -24.06 -18.87 10.69
N LYS A 21 -24.86 -18.16 9.90
CA LYS A 21 -24.65 -18.08 8.45
C LYS A 21 -23.25 -17.54 8.22
N GLU A 22 -22.41 -18.33 7.57
CA GLU A 22 -21.06 -17.88 7.19
C GLU A 22 -21.15 -16.57 6.42
N GLN A 23 -20.36 -15.59 6.83
CA GLN A 23 -20.25 -14.30 6.20
C GLN A 23 -18.93 -14.24 5.43
N LYS A 24 -19.02 -14.36 4.12
CA LYS A 24 -17.84 -14.24 3.26
C LYS A 24 -17.61 -12.79 2.87
N ILE A 25 -16.36 -12.32 3.05
CA ILE A 25 -15.85 -11.02 2.57
C ILE A 25 -14.72 -11.30 1.58
N THR A 26 -14.82 -10.72 0.38
CA THR A 26 -13.77 -10.79 -0.64
C THR A 26 -13.04 -9.44 -0.71
N ILE A 27 -11.72 -9.50 -0.72
CA ILE A 27 -10.84 -8.32 -0.72
C ILE A 27 -9.79 -8.50 -1.80
N THR A 28 -9.67 -7.55 -2.72
CA THR A 28 -8.70 -7.61 -3.82
C THR A 28 -7.96 -6.29 -3.94
N GLY A 29 -6.70 -6.30 -4.34
CA GLY A 29 -6.02 -5.07 -4.76
C GLY A 29 -4.55 -4.97 -4.39
N SER A 30 -4.17 -3.84 -3.80
CA SER A 30 -2.78 -3.42 -3.61
C SER A 30 -1.88 -4.48 -2.98
N GLU A 31 -0.85 -4.89 -3.72
CA GLU A 31 0.22 -5.75 -3.22
C GLU A 31 0.97 -5.15 -2.02
N THR A 32 1.07 -3.82 -1.97
CA THR A 32 1.65 -3.13 -0.81
C THR A 32 0.89 -3.48 0.47
N MET A 33 -0.43 -3.60 0.40
CA MET A 33 -1.30 -3.83 1.55
C MET A 33 -1.60 -5.31 1.82
N HIS A 34 -1.26 -6.20 0.90
CA HIS A 34 -1.70 -7.60 0.92
C HIS A 34 -1.34 -8.32 2.22
N SER A 35 -0.05 -8.33 2.62
CA SER A 35 0.40 -9.00 3.84
C SER A 35 -0.22 -8.39 5.11
N MET A 36 -0.36 -7.07 5.17
CA MET A 36 -1.04 -6.38 6.27
C MET A 36 -2.51 -6.81 6.36
N MET A 37 -3.20 -6.83 5.23
CA MET A 37 -4.62 -7.19 5.21
C MET A 37 -4.84 -8.66 5.56
N LEU A 38 -3.96 -9.58 5.13
CA LEU A 38 -3.97 -10.98 5.58
C LEU A 38 -3.84 -11.10 7.10
N LEU A 39 -2.92 -10.34 7.71
CA LEU A 39 -2.77 -10.33 9.17
C LEU A 39 -4.04 -9.83 9.86
N LEU A 40 -4.63 -8.73 9.39
CA LEU A 40 -5.87 -8.15 9.95
C LEU A 40 -7.05 -9.11 9.79
N ALA A 41 -7.22 -9.72 8.61
CA ALA A 41 -8.26 -10.69 8.32
C ALA A 41 -8.15 -11.94 9.24
N ASN A 42 -6.94 -12.50 9.37
CA ASN A 42 -6.69 -13.63 10.24
C ASN A 42 -6.98 -13.32 11.71
N ASN A 43 -6.58 -12.14 12.19
CA ASN A 43 -6.83 -11.75 13.57
C ASN A 43 -8.33 -11.55 13.82
N PHE A 44 -9.05 -10.91 12.91
CA PHE A 44 -10.50 -10.73 13.00
C PHE A 44 -11.26 -12.08 13.01
N SER A 45 -10.91 -13.00 12.08
CA SER A 45 -11.58 -14.31 11.98
C SER A 45 -11.29 -15.23 13.17
N LYS A 46 -10.20 -15.03 13.93
CA LYS A 46 -9.97 -15.75 15.20
C LYS A 46 -11.03 -15.45 16.24
N GLU A 47 -11.47 -14.20 16.32
CA GLU A 47 -12.48 -13.72 17.27
C GLU A 47 -13.91 -13.87 16.73
N ASN A 48 -14.07 -13.87 15.39
CA ASN A 48 -15.34 -13.89 14.67
C ASN A 48 -15.41 -15.12 13.76
N LYS A 49 -15.69 -16.29 14.34
CA LYS A 49 -15.63 -17.62 13.66
C LYS A 49 -16.60 -17.80 12.51
N ASN A 50 -17.63 -16.99 12.42
CA ASN A 50 -18.61 -16.99 11.33
C ASN A 50 -18.14 -16.17 10.10
N TYR A 51 -16.96 -15.53 10.16
CA TYR A 51 -16.43 -14.79 9.05
C TYR A 51 -15.32 -15.55 8.31
N ILE A 52 -15.45 -15.60 6.99
CA ILE A 52 -14.40 -16.05 6.05
C ILE A 52 -13.98 -14.84 5.24
N ILE A 53 -12.73 -14.43 5.37
CA ILE A 53 -12.18 -13.28 4.64
C ILE A 53 -11.14 -13.80 3.64
N ASP A 54 -11.44 -13.63 2.36
CA ASP A 54 -10.58 -14.02 1.23
C ASP A 54 -9.84 -12.77 0.72
N VAL A 55 -8.52 -12.75 0.87
CA VAL A 55 -7.67 -11.61 0.50
C VAL A 55 -6.79 -11.98 -0.69
N LYS A 56 -6.90 -11.20 -1.78
CA LYS A 56 -6.12 -11.37 -3.01
C LYS A 56 -5.30 -10.12 -3.31
N GLY A 57 -4.14 -10.31 -3.91
CA GLY A 57 -3.33 -9.25 -4.50
C GLY A 57 -3.87 -8.79 -5.87
N GLY A 58 -2.96 -8.48 -6.79
CA GLY A 58 -3.29 -8.09 -8.18
C GLY A 58 -3.06 -6.61 -8.48
N GLY A 59 -2.90 -5.77 -7.44
CA GLY A 59 -2.64 -4.35 -7.59
C GLY A 59 -3.88 -3.47 -7.45
N SER A 60 -3.64 -2.17 -7.19
CA SER A 60 -4.71 -1.21 -6.88
C SER A 60 -5.73 -1.07 -8.01
N SER A 61 -5.28 -1.08 -9.26
CA SER A 61 -6.18 -0.94 -10.42
C SER A 61 -7.09 -2.14 -10.59
N GLU A 62 -6.59 -3.36 -10.33
CA GLU A 62 -7.39 -4.58 -10.41
C GLU A 62 -8.45 -4.58 -9.31
N GLY A 63 -8.07 -4.33 -8.05
CA GLY A 63 -9.01 -4.26 -6.94
C GLY A 63 -10.12 -3.23 -7.18
N ILE A 64 -9.79 -2.03 -7.66
CA ILE A 64 -10.77 -0.99 -7.97
C ILE A 64 -11.70 -1.43 -9.11
N ASN A 65 -11.17 -2.02 -10.19
CA ASN A 65 -12.00 -2.51 -11.29
C ASN A 65 -12.93 -3.65 -10.86
N GLU A 66 -12.45 -4.61 -10.04
CA GLU A 66 -13.28 -5.67 -9.47
C GLU A 66 -14.37 -5.12 -8.55
N LEU A 67 -14.06 -4.09 -7.73
CA LEU A 67 -15.06 -3.45 -6.88
C LEU A 67 -16.16 -2.76 -7.70
N ILE A 68 -15.78 -2.01 -8.72
CA ILE A 68 -16.73 -1.36 -9.64
C ILE A 68 -17.58 -2.43 -10.34
N GLY A 69 -16.97 -3.53 -10.80
CA GLY A 69 -17.65 -4.67 -11.39
C GLY A 69 -18.48 -5.51 -10.41
N GLY A 70 -18.32 -5.32 -9.10
CA GLY A 70 -19.03 -6.04 -8.05
C GLY A 70 -18.54 -7.46 -7.83
N LEU A 71 -17.28 -7.73 -8.16
CA LEU A 71 -16.60 -9.03 -8.00
C LEU A 71 -15.88 -9.14 -6.65
N THR A 72 -15.57 -8.02 -6.02
CA THR A 72 -15.01 -7.95 -4.66
C THR A 72 -15.85 -7.03 -3.77
N ASP A 73 -15.81 -7.26 -2.46
CA ASP A 73 -16.52 -6.44 -1.46
C ASP A 73 -15.70 -5.21 -1.07
N ILE A 74 -14.37 -5.34 -0.99
CA ILE A 74 -13.42 -4.29 -0.60
C ILE A 74 -12.25 -4.29 -1.59
N ALA A 75 -11.90 -3.10 -2.08
CA ALA A 75 -10.68 -2.91 -2.85
C ALA A 75 -9.58 -2.27 -2.00
N LEU A 76 -8.37 -2.82 -2.08
CA LEU A 76 -7.16 -2.24 -1.47
C LEU A 76 -6.49 -1.31 -2.47
N SER A 77 -6.14 -0.09 -2.05
CA SER A 77 -5.42 0.85 -2.91
C SER A 77 -4.36 1.64 -2.16
N SER A 78 -3.20 1.77 -2.78
CA SER A 78 -2.08 2.60 -2.33
C SER A 78 -2.01 3.95 -3.09
N ARG A 79 -3.12 4.37 -3.69
CA ARG A 79 -3.33 5.63 -4.40
C ARG A 79 -4.80 6.01 -4.41
N ASP A 80 -5.11 7.22 -4.84
CA ASP A 80 -6.48 7.63 -5.12
C ASP A 80 -7.02 6.99 -6.42
N LEU A 81 -8.33 7.11 -6.63
CA LEU A 81 -8.95 6.76 -7.91
C LEU A 81 -8.37 7.64 -9.02
N THR A 82 -8.16 7.04 -10.17
CA THR A 82 -7.90 7.80 -11.39
C THR A 82 -9.21 8.35 -11.96
N GLU A 83 -9.13 9.40 -12.80
CA GLU A 83 -10.28 9.94 -13.49
C GLU A 83 -11.02 8.85 -14.31
N ALA A 84 -10.28 8.04 -15.03
CA ALA A 84 -10.82 6.92 -15.81
C ALA A 84 -11.52 5.84 -14.97
N GLU A 85 -11.10 5.61 -13.72
CA GLU A 85 -11.78 4.71 -12.80
C GLU A 85 -13.06 5.35 -12.25
N PHE A 86 -13.00 6.64 -11.94
CA PHE A 86 -14.17 7.40 -11.50
C PHE A 86 -15.26 7.45 -12.58
N GLU A 87 -14.88 7.67 -13.84
CA GLU A 87 -15.81 7.68 -14.98
C GLU A 87 -16.52 6.35 -15.24
N LYS A 88 -15.93 5.21 -14.80
CA LYS A 88 -16.57 3.89 -14.90
C LYS A 88 -17.72 3.69 -13.91
N LEU A 89 -17.85 4.53 -12.89
CA LEU A 89 -18.96 4.45 -11.94
C LEU A 89 -20.26 4.87 -12.63
N ASN A 90 -21.27 4.03 -12.53
CA ASN A 90 -22.61 4.42 -12.97
C ASN A 90 -23.31 5.26 -11.89
N SER A 91 -24.37 5.94 -12.27
CA SER A 91 -25.11 6.89 -11.40
C SER A 91 -25.72 6.27 -10.12
N LYS A 92 -25.75 4.95 -10.03
CA LYS A 92 -26.28 4.21 -8.85
C LYS A 92 -25.18 3.68 -7.93
N GLN A 93 -23.92 3.76 -8.36
CA GLN A 93 -22.78 3.26 -7.60
C GLN A 93 -22.16 4.40 -6.77
N THR A 94 -22.08 4.20 -5.48
CA THR A 94 -21.40 5.12 -4.57
C THR A 94 -20.24 4.37 -3.90
N LEU A 95 -19.01 4.87 -4.14
CA LEU A 95 -17.83 4.37 -3.47
C LEU A 95 -17.49 5.26 -2.27
N GLU A 96 -17.23 4.63 -1.15
CA GLU A 96 -16.55 5.26 -0.03
C GLU A 96 -15.09 4.82 0.05
N SER A 97 -14.26 5.72 0.55
CA SER A 97 -12.85 5.44 0.80
C SER A 97 -12.47 5.77 2.24
N LEU A 98 -11.71 4.86 2.85
CA LEU A 98 -11.18 5.05 4.20
C LEU A 98 -9.67 4.86 4.20
N VAL A 99 -8.96 5.78 4.84
CA VAL A 99 -7.53 5.61 5.13
C VAL A 99 -7.40 4.65 6.30
N ILE A 100 -6.71 3.53 6.08
CA ILE A 100 -6.49 2.51 7.12
C ILE A 100 -5.05 2.48 7.64
N ALA A 101 -4.12 3.04 6.87
CA ALA A 101 -2.70 3.13 7.23
C ALA A 101 -2.01 4.23 6.41
N TYR A 102 -0.78 4.58 6.79
CA TYR A 102 0.13 5.35 5.95
C TYR A 102 1.41 4.55 5.68
N ASP A 103 1.99 4.78 4.50
CA ASP A 103 3.20 4.12 4.01
C ASP A 103 4.16 5.13 3.40
N GLY A 104 5.46 4.84 3.44
CA GLY A 104 6.48 5.53 2.67
C GLY A 104 6.86 4.73 1.43
N ALA A 105 7.02 5.38 0.30
CA ALA A 105 7.62 4.73 -0.87
C ALA A 105 9.15 4.68 -0.68
N ALA A 106 9.70 3.50 -0.52
CA ALA A 106 11.12 3.26 -0.29
C ALA A 106 11.84 2.84 -1.57
N PHE A 107 13.04 3.39 -1.81
CA PHE A 107 13.93 2.92 -2.86
C PHE A 107 14.92 1.93 -2.28
N VAL A 108 15.07 0.80 -2.95
CA VAL A 108 15.90 -0.32 -2.50
C VAL A 108 16.94 -0.69 -3.53
N VAL A 109 18.11 -1.05 -3.04
CA VAL A 109 19.25 -1.52 -3.82
C VAL A 109 19.88 -2.72 -3.12
N HIS A 110 20.79 -3.40 -3.82
CA HIS A 110 21.60 -4.46 -3.21
C HIS A 110 22.46 -3.89 -2.06
N PRO A 111 22.69 -4.63 -0.97
CA PRO A 111 23.47 -4.17 0.19
C PRO A 111 24.89 -3.70 -0.14
N THR A 112 25.51 -4.25 -1.19
CA THR A 112 26.86 -3.84 -1.64
C THR A 112 26.90 -2.57 -2.49
N ASN A 113 25.74 -2.00 -2.85
CA ASN A 113 25.71 -0.74 -3.58
C ASN A 113 26.26 0.39 -2.70
N SER A 114 27.21 1.17 -3.21
CA SER A 114 27.89 2.22 -2.43
C SER A 114 27.09 3.53 -2.32
N VAL A 115 26.04 3.70 -3.14
CA VAL A 115 25.19 4.91 -3.10
C VAL A 115 24.35 4.91 -1.81
N GLU A 116 24.35 6.03 -1.08
CA GLU A 116 23.62 6.18 0.20
C GLU A 116 22.33 6.98 0.04
N SER A 117 22.31 7.91 -0.91
CA SER A 117 21.17 8.81 -1.10
C SER A 117 21.04 9.24 -2.55
N LEU A 118 19.79 9.59 -2.93
CA LEU A 118 19.46 10.16 -4.23
C LEU A 118 18.50 11.32 -4.06
N THR A 119 18.65 12.33 -4.91
CA THR A 119 17.67 13.42 -5.02
C THR A 119 16.47 12.97 -5.87
N LEU A 120 15.37 13.72 -5.81
CA LEU A 120 14.19 13.47 -6.64
C LEU A 120 14.57 13.52 -8.15
N GLU A 121 15.41 14.47 -8.54
CA GLU A 121 15.84 14.59 -9.93
C GLU A 121 16.66 13.38 -10.37
N GLN A 122 17.62 12.94 -9.56
CA GLN A 122 18.40 11.72 -9.85
C GLN A 122 17.51 10.49 -9.96
N LEU A 123 16.55 10.31 -9.03
CA LEU A 123 15.58 9.22 -9.10
C LEU A 123 14.75 9.30 -10.39
N SER A 124 14.23 10.49 -10.72
CA SER A 124 13.48 10.73 -11.96
C SER A 124 14.31 10.36 -13.19
N ASP A 125 15.57 10.76 -13.24
CA ASP A 125 16.46 10.53 -14.37
C ASP A 125 16.92 9.06 -14.46
N ILE A 126 17.10 8.37 -13.33
CA ILE A 126 17.37 6.92 -13.31
C ILE A 126 16.15 6.15 -13.83
N PHE A 127 14.98 6.37 -13.23
CA PHE A 127 13.79 5.60 -13.60
C PHE A 127 13.29 5.88 -15.03
N SER A 128 13.61 7.04 -15.59
CA SER A 128 13.34 7.35 -17.00
C SER A 128 14.47 6.94 -17.96
N GLY A 129 15.57 6.40 -17.45
CA GLY A 129 16.68 5.91 -18.27
C GLY A 129 17.60 6.99 -18.82
N LYS A 130 17.56 8.22 -18.30
CA LYS A 130 18.49 9.29 -18.64
C LYS A 130 19.84 9.08 -17.95
N ILE A 131 19.85 8.66 -16.67
CA ILE A 131 21.03 8.20 -15.94
C ILE A 131 21.06 6.67 -16.04
N LYS A 132 22.13 6.13 -16.62
CA LYS A 132 22.27 4.68 -16.87
C LYS A 132 23.45 4.03 -16.15
N ASN A 133 24.28 4.81 -15.46
CA ASN A 133 25.46 4.30 -14.75
C ASN A 133 25.54 4.87 -13.34
N TRP A 134 25.79 4.01 -12.36
CA TRP A 134 25.89 4.38 -10.96
C TRP A 134 26.97 5.46 -10.69
N LYS A 135 28.04 5.54 -11.52
CA LYS A 135 29.06 6.59 -11.38
C LYS A 135 28.50 8.01 -11.53
N GLU A 136 27.42 8.18 -12.27
CA GLU A 136 26.79 9.49 -12.49
C GLU A 136 26.12 10.04 -11.22
N VAL A 137 25.90 9.18 -10.24
CA VAL A 137 25.33 9.52 -8.94
C VAL A 137 26.25 9.16 -7.76
N GLY A 138 27.56 9.08 -8.03
CA GLY A 138 28.59 8.86 -7.01
C GLY A 138 28.82 7.40 -6.62
N GLY A 139 28.27 6.46 -7.36
CA GLY A 139 28.49 5.02 -7.18
C GLY A 139 29.63 4.45 -8.02
N ALA A 140 29.70 3.13 -8.08
CA ALA A 140 30.68 2.41 -8.89
C ALA A 140 30.42 2.61 -10.40
N ASN A 141 31.46 2.42 -11.23
CA ASN A 141 31.31 2.44 -12.68
C ASN A 141 30.65 1.15 -13.18
N GLN A 142 29.34 1.03 -12.96
CA GLN A 142 28.50 -0.11 -13.30
C GLN A 142 27.18 0.38 -13.87
N PRO A 143 26.56 -0.35 -14.82
CA PRO A 143 25.27 0.00 -15.37
C PRO A 143 24.19 -0.08 -14.29
N ILE A 144 23.13 0.74 -14.41
CA ILE A 144 21.96 0.66 -13.56
C ILE A 144 20.92 -0.26 -14.19
N THR A 145 20.44 -1.25 -13.44
CA THR A 145 19.28 -2.06 -13.82
C THR A 145 18.05 -1.51 -13.11
N VAL A 146 17.17 -0.85 -13.85
CA VAL A 146 15.92 -0.30 -13.32
C VAL A 146 14.88 -1.42 -13.20
N VAL A 147 14.28 -1.56 -12.02
CA VAL A 147 13.23 -2.54 -11.74
C VAL A 147 11.96 -1.81 -11.34
N ILE A 148 10.87 -2.12 -12.01
CA ILE A 148 9.56 -1.49 -11.79
C ILE A 148 8.47 -2.53 -11.54
N ARG A 149 7.33 -2.06 -11.04
CA ARG A 149 6.09 -2.83 -10.98
C ARG A 149 5.29 -2.67 -12.28
N ASP A 150 4.43 -3.63 -12.53
CA ASP A 150 3.47 -3.59 -13.62
C ASP A 150 2.49 -2.40 -13.53
N ASN A 151 1.70 -2.19 -14.57
CA ASN A 151 0.77 -1.06 -14.67
C ASN A 151 -0.45 -1.18 -13.73
N TYR A 152 -0.72 -2.34 -13.13
CA TYR A 152 -1.79 -2.51 -12.13
C TYR A 152 -1.35 -2.03 -10.75
N SER A 153 -0.05 -1.89 -10.54
CA SER A 153 0.52 -1.47 -9.25
C SER A 153 0.22 -0.01 -8.93
N GLY A 154 -0.50 0.21 -7.82
CA GLY A 154 -0.68 1.55 -7.26
C GLY A 154 0.64 2.22 -6.85
N THR A 155 1.66 1.43 -6.46
CA THR A 155 3.00 1.95 -6.17
C THR A 155 3.70 2.43 -7.44
N ALA A 156 3.61 1.68 -8.55
CA ALA A 156 4.14 2.12 -9.82
C ALA A 156 3.50 3.43 -10.28
N HIS A 157 2.18 3.54 -10.18
CA HIS A 157 1.48 4.78 -10.50
C HIS A 157 1.96 5.94 -9.60
N TYR A 158 2.04 5.73 -8.28
CA TYR A 158 2.49 6.76 -7.34
C TYR A 158 3.92 7.23 -7.67
N ILE A 159 4.87 6.32 -7.88
CA ILE A 159 6.26 6.67 -8.22
C ILE A 159 6.34 7.36 -9.60
N ARG A 160 5.54 6.94 -10.58
CA ARG A 160 5.48 7.61 -11.88
C ARG A 160 5.09 9.08 -11.73
N GLU A 161 4.03 9.38 -11.00
CA GLU A 161 3.53 10.74 -10.84
C GLU A 161 4.45 11.60 -9.95
N HIS A 162 4.77 11.10 -8.77
CA HIS A 162 5.48 11.87 -7.75
C HIS A 162 6.98 11.99 -8.01
N VAL A 163 7.60 10.95 -8.56
CA VAL A 163 9.05 10.89 -8.76
C VAL A 163 9.44 11.10 -10.23
N VAL A 164 8.97 10.23 -11.12
CA VAL A 164 9.38 10.31 -12.54
C VAL A 164 8.90 11.63 -13.17
N ARG A 165 7.64 12.01 -12.93
CA ARG A 165 7.00 13.26 -13.39
C ARG A 165 7.20 14.43 -12.44
N GLN A 166 7.85 14.20 -11.30
CA GLN A 166 8.26 15.22 -10.33
C GLN A 166 7.10 16.03 -9.71
N LEU A 167 5.91 15.43 -9.53
CA LEU A 167 4.79 16.09 -8.85
C LEU A 167 5.17 16.57 -7.44
N ASP A 168 6.06 15.87 -6.77
CA ASP A 168 6.54 16.20 -5.43
C ASP A 168 7.34 17.53 -5.37
N LEU A 169 7.87 18.00 -6.52
CA LEU A 169 8.44 19.34 -6.66
C LEU A 169 7.41 20.42 -7.00
N GLY A 170 6.15 20.05 -7.16
CA GLY A 170 5.03 20.95 -7.44
C GLY A 170 4.54 20.90 -8.88
N GLN A 171 3.40 21.57 -9.12
CA GLN A 171 2.67 21.52 -10.39
C GLN A 171 3.51 21.98 -11.59
N ALA A 172 4.35 23.01 -11.45
CA ALA A 172 5.18 23.50 -12.54
C ALA A 172 6.18 22.42 -13.03
N SER A 173 6.83 21.71 -12.11
CA SER A 173 7.71 20.58 -12.45
C SER A 173 6.93 19.44 -13.07
N TYR A 174 5.77 19.11 -12.53
CA TYR A 174 4.89 18.08 -13.07
C TYR A 174 4.48 18.37 -14.53
N PHE A 175 3.98 19.57 -14.82
CA PHE A 175 3.59 19.92 -16.20
C PHE A 175 4.75 19.85 -17.20
N LYS A 176 5.94 20.23 -16.77
CA LYS A 176 7.16 20.11 -17.59
C LYS A 176 7.51 18.65 -17.89
N ASN A 177 7.25 17.73 -16.95
CA ASN A 177 7.64 16.33 -17.02
C ASN A 177 6.46 15.37 -17.27
N LYS A 178 5.24 15.86 -17.52
CA LYS A 178 4.03 15.01 -17.60
C LYS A 178 4.08 13.91 -18.66
N GLN A 179 4.92 14.04 -19.67
CA GLN A 179 5.13 13.03 -20.71
C GLN A 179 6.26 12.05 -20.37
N LYS A 180 7.00 12.30 -19.27
CA LYS A 180 8.08 11.42 -18.83
C LYS A 180 7.48 10.12 -18.27
N ASP A 181 8.08 9.00 -18.64
CA ASP A 181 7.66 7.69 -18.16
C ASP A 181 8.87 6.84 -17.79
N TYR A 182 8.63 5.66 -17.28
CA TYR A 182 9.66 4.66 -17.03
C TYR A 182 10.41 4.32 -18.31
N THR A 183 11.71 4.03 -18.18
CA THR A 183 12.50 3.53 -19.31
C THR A 183 11.92 2.21 -19.85
N SER A 184 11.91 2.06 -21.17
CA SER A 184 11.50 0.81 -21.82
C SER A 184 12.46 -0.35 -21.56
N GLU A 185 13.67 -0.06 -21.05
CA GLU A 185 14.67 -1.06 -20.64
C GLU A 185 14.43 -1.62 -19.23
N ALA A 186 13.41 -1.11 -18.49
CA ALA A 186 13.13 -1.54 -17.13
C ALA A 186 12.64 -2.98 -17.06
N VAL A 187 13.13 -3.72 -16.06
CA VAL A 187 12.62 -5.04 -15.73
C VAL A 187 11.29 -4.86 -14.98
N THR A 188 10.22 -5.43 -15.51
CA THR A 188 8.89 -5.36 -14.89
C THR A 188 8.62 -6.61 -14.09
N LEU A 189 8.28 -6.45 -12.81
CA LEU A 189 7.94 -7.53 -11.88
C LEU A 189 6.56 -7.30 -11.26
N ILE A 190 5.86 -8.38 -10.88
CA ILE A 190 4.45 -8.30 -10.50
C ILE A 190 4.19 -8.16 -8.99
N ASN A 191 5.19 -8.47 -8.15
CA ASN A 191 5.04 -8.40 -6.69
C ASN A 191 6.34 -8.02 -5.97
N ASN A 192 6.24 -7.76 -4.67
CA ASN A 192 7.38 -7.33 -3.85
C ASN A 192 8.38 -8.46 -3.56
N GLU A 193 7.93 -9.71 -3.60
CA GLU A 193 8.76 -10.90 -3.44
C GLU A 193 9.76 -11.01 -4.59
N GLU A 194 9.25 -10.96 -5.82
CA GLU A 194 10.08 -10.97 -7.04
C GLU A 194 11.07 -9.81 -7.08
N ILE A 195 10.64 -8.59 -6.66
CA ILE A 195 11.54 -7.43 -6.56
C ILE A 195 12.67 -7.71 -5.56
N SER A 196 12.32 -8.20 -4.36
CA SER A 196 13.31 -8.50 -3.33
C SER A 196 14.33 -9.53 -3.82
N ASP A 197 13.87 -10.61 -4.43
CA ASP A 197 14.72 -11.67 -4.96
C ASP A 197 15.60 -11.18 -6.10
N PHE A 198 15.03 -10.36 -6.99
CA PHE A 198 15.77 -9.79 -8.11
C PHE A 198 16.88 -8.85 -7.63
N VAL A 199 16.57 -7.91 -6.74
CA VAL A 199 17.57 -6.96 -6.20
C VAL A 199 18.67 -7.68 -5.44
N ASN A 200 18.34 -8.73 -4.67
CA ASN A 200 19.34 -9.53 -3.96
C ASN A 200 20.29 -10.31 -4.88
N LYS A 201 19.86 -10.65 -6.08
CA LYS A 201 20.67 -11.37 -7.07
C LYS A 201 21.40 -10.44 -8.06
N ASN A 202 21.07 -9.16 -8.06
CA ASN A 202 21.55 -8.19 -9.04
C ASN A 202 22.13 -6.95 -8.33
N PRO A 203 23.44 -6.89 -8.08
CA PRO A 203 24.08 -5.78 -7.37
C PRO A 203 23.89 -4.39 -8.00
N ASN A 204 23.56 -4.34 -9.29
CA ASN A 204 23.36 -3.12 -10.04
C ASN A 204 21.90 -2.66 -10.10
N ALA A 205 20.98 -3.40 -9.48
CA ALA A 205 19.55 -3.10 -9.52
C ALA A 205 19.16 -1.96 -8.57
N ILE A 206 18.19 -1.17 -9.02
CA ILE A 206 17.40 -0.25 -8.18
C ILE A 206 15.93 -0.55 -8.39
N ALA A 207 15.17 -0.59 -7.29
CA ALA A 207 13.73 -0.78 -7.30
C ALA A 207 13.05 0.14 -6.28
N TYR A 208 11.72 0.09 -6.24
CA TYR A 208 10.92 0.72 -5.20
C TYR A 208 9.89 -0.26 -4.63
N MET A 209 9.53 -0.07 -3.37
CA MET A 209 8.45 -0.80 -2.70
C MET A 209 7.87 0.01 -1.54
N GLY A 210 6.82 -0.48 -0.89
CA GLY A 210 6.33 0.10 0.35
C GLY A 210 7.34 -0.06 1.48
N MET A 211 7.49 0.97 2.32
CA MET A 211 8.41 0.98 3.45
C MET A 211 8.18 -0.21 4.40
N GLY A 212 6.92 -0.52 4.72
CA GLY A 212 6.59 -1.63 5.60
C GLY A 212 7.19 -2.95 5.12
N ILE A 213 7.10 -3.23 3.82
CA ILE A 213 7.69 -4.43 3.20
C ILE A 213 9.21 -4.32 3.13
N ALA A 214 9.74 -3.16 2.76
CA ALA A 214 11.18 -2.95 2.63
C ALA A 214 11.92 -3.19 3.97
N HIS A 215 11.32 -2.80 5.09
CA HIS A 215 11.90 -3.06 6.43
C HIS A 215 11.84 -4.52 6.85
N ILE A 216 10.84 -5.28 6.41
CA ILE A 216 10.75 -6.72 6.69
C ILE A 216 11.81 -7.50 5.89
N LYS A 217 12.15 -7.04 4.68
CA LYS A 217 13.18 -7.64 3.82
C LYS A 217 14.57 -7.16 4.22
N SER A 218 15.11 -7.72 5.32
CA SER A 218 16.35 -7.29 5.99
C SER A 218 17.63 -7.36 5.14
N ASN A 219 17.58 -7.99 3.98
CA ASN A 219 18.69 -8.16 3.04
C ASN A 219 18.72 -7.14 1.90
N LEU A 220 17.90 -6.08 1.97
CA LEU A 220 17.92 -4.97 1.04
C LEU A 220 18.48 -3.71 1.71
N LYS A 221 19.20 -2.90 0.94
CA LYS A 221 19.62 -1.57 1.39
C LYS A 221 18.59 -0.53 0.96
N LEU A 222 18.09 0.25 1.92
CA LEU A 222 17.23 1.38 1.66
C LEU A 222 18.08 2.62 1.37
N LEU A 223 17.73 3.35 0.31
CA LEU A 223 18.34 4.63 0.00
C LEU A 223 17.62 5.76 0.74
N LYS A 224 18.40 6.74 1.21
CA LYS A 224 17.86 8.02 1.64
C LYS A 224 17.38 8.81 0.42
N TYR A 225 16.41 9.67 0.62
CA TYR A 225 15.82 10.52 -0.41
C TYR A 225 15.85 11.98 0.05
N SER A 226 16.17 12.89 -0.89
CA SER A 226 15.98 14.33 -0.71
C SER A 226 15.21 14.92 -1.89
N ARG A 227 14.47 16.01 -1.68
CA ARG A 227 13.75 16.69 -2.76
C ARG A 227 14.72 17.40 -3.70
N THR A 228 15.70 18.09 -3.12
CA THR A 228 16.76 18.80 -3.86
C THR A 228 18.12 18.44 -3.30
N SER A 229 19.18 18.85 -3.96
CA SER A 229 20.57 18.66 -3.48
C SER A 229 20.92 19.47 -2.22
N SER A 230 20.15 20.51 -1.91
CA SER A 230 20.32 21.32 -0.70
C SER A 230 19.55 20.80 0.52
N ASP A 231 18.61 19.88 0.30
CA ASP A 231 17.81 19.31 1.39
C ASP A 231 18.53 18.13 2.05
N GLU A 232 18.26 17.92 3.33
CA GLU A 232 18.71 16.73 4.06
C GLU A 232 18.10 15.47 3.41
N ALA A 233 18.93 14.47 3.16
CA ALA A 233 18.48 13.18 2.64
C ALA A 233 17.95 12.32 3.78
N ILE A 234 16.66 11.96 3.72
CA ILE A 234 15.90 11.29 4.78
C ILE A 234 15.64 9.84 4.42
N LEU A 235 15.84 8.94 5.38
CA LEU A 235 15.47 7.53 5.25
C LEU A 235 13.97 7.34 5.52
N PRO A 236 13.25 6.50 4.76
CA PRO A 236 11.85 6.17 5.04
C PRO A 236 11.75 5.33 6.31
N THR A 237 11.36 5.94 7.40
CA THR A 237 11.12 5.29 8.70
C THR A 237 9.77 5.74 9.26
N ILE A 238 9.21 4.96 10.18
CA ILE A 238 8.00 5.37 10.92
C ILE A 238 8.17 6.78 11.46
N LYS A 239 9.30 7.05 12.14
CA LYS A 239 9.60 8.36 12.73
C LYS A 239 9.64 9.48 11.67
N SER A 240 10.39 9.29 10.58
CA SER A 240 10.55 10.34 9.56
C SER A 240 9.25 10.68 8.82
N ILE A 241 8.34 9.70 8.67
CA ILE A 241 7.03 9.92 8.06
C ILE A 241 6.09 10.60 9.07
N THR A 242 6.05 10.14 10.32
CA THR A 242 5.24 10.75 11.38
C THR A 242 5.64 12.22 11.61
N GLU A 243 6.94 12.52 11.59
CA GLU A 243 7.47 13.89 11.69
C GLU A 243 7.30 14.69 10.38
N ARG A 244 6.67 14.11 9.34
CA ARG A 244 6.49 14.71 8.01
C ARG A 244 7.79 15.15 7.33
N LYS A 245 8.92 14.57 7.73
CA LYS A 245 10.24 14.82 7.13
C LYS A 245 10.37 14.06 5.80
N TYR A 246 9.96 12.79 5.76
CA TYR A 246 9.95 11.99 4.54
C TYR A 246 8.71 12.32 3.71
N LYS A 247 8.92 12.94 2.53
CA LYS A 247 7.82 13.49 1.72
C LYS A 247 7.14 12.48 0.83
N LEU A 248 7.83 11.42 0.40
CA LEU A 248 7.23 10.35 -0.42
C LEU A 248 6.42 9.39 0.45
N SER A 249 5.44 9.91 1.15
CA SER A 249 4.48 9.16 1.97
C SER A 249 3.07 9.26 1.39
N ARG A 250 2.30 8.19 1.55
CA ARG A 250 0.96 8.07 0.98
C ARG A 250 0.00 7.37 1.93
N ALA A 251 -1.28 7.68 1.77
CA ALA A 251 -2.34 6.95 2.42
C ALA A 251 -2.55 5.57 1.77
N LEU A 252 -2.72 4.55 2.59
CA LEU A 252 -3.20 3.24 2.19
C LEU A 252 -4.70 3.19 2.48
N LYS A 253 -5.48 2.97 1.44
CA LYS A 253 -6.94 3.12 1.47
C LYS A 253 -7.64 1.81 1.18
N ILE A 254 -8.78 1.63 1.78
CA ILE A 254 -9.79 0.70 1.31
C ILE A 254 -10.89 1.49 0.60
N PHE A 255 -11.44 0.89 -0.45
CA PHE A 255 -12.66 1.35 -1.11
C PHE A 255 -13.72 0.28 -0.98
N TYR A 256 -14.97 0.68 -0.78
CA TYR A 256 -16.12 -0.22 -0.75
C TYR A 256 -17.36 0.49 -1.29
N ARG A 257 -18.35 -0.29 -1.68
CA ARG A 257 -19.60 0.23 -2.24
C ARG A 257 -20.65 0.35 -1.15
N THR A 258 -21.20 1.54 -0.95
CA THR A 258 -22.26 1.78 0.05
C THR A 258 -23.60 1.17 -0.35
N ASP A 259 -23.86 1.05 -1.66
CA ASP A 259 -25.06 0.40 -2.19
C ASP A 259 -25.05 -1.14 -2.03
N ARG A 260 -23.91 -1.72 -1.67
CA ARG A 260 -23.71 -3.15 -1.38
C ARG A 260 -23.12 -3.42 -0.01
N SER A 261 -22.76 -2.38 0.76
CA SER A 261 -22.29 -2.53 2.12
C SER A 261 -23.41 -3.12 2.99
N GLY A 262 -23.05 -4.01 3.85
CA GLY A 262 -23.93 -4.61 4.83
C GLY A 262 -23.14 -4.83 6.10
N SER A 263 -23.80 -5.24 7.17
CA SER A 263 -23.21 -5.41 8.52
C SER A 263 -21.85 -6.14 8.51
N LYS A 264 -21.66 -7.09 7.58
CA LYS A 264 -20.40 -7.86 7.48
C LYS A 264 -19.19 -7.00 7.16
N ILE A 265 -19.32 -6.05 6.20
CA ILE A 265 -18.22 -5.15 5.81
C ILE A 265 -17.98 -4.14 6.91
N ASP A 266 -19.04 -3.57 7.48
CA ASP A 266 -18.98 -2.55 8.53
C ASP A 266 -18.28 -3.08 9.80
N GLU A 267 -18.55 -4.33 10.19
CA GLU A 267 -17.90 -4.96 11.34
C GLU A 267 -16.40 -5.13 11.11
N PHE A 268 -16.00 -5.59 9.93
CA PHE A 268 -14.60 -5.73 9.60
C PHE A 268 -13.88 -4.38 9.50
N ILE A 269 -14.52 -3.36 8.90
CA ILE A 269 -13.98 -1.99 8.85
C ILE A 269 -13.80 -1.42 10.26
N LYS A 270 -14.80 -1.57 11.14
CA LYS A 270 -14.69 -1.16 12.55
C LYS A 270 -13.52 -1.83 13.26
N TYR A 271 -13.31 -3.13 13.01
CA TYR A 271 -12.15 -3.83 13.54
C TYR A 271 -10.83 -3.26 13.00
N ILE A 272 -10.69 -3.03 11.69
CA ILE A 272 -9.48 -2.44 11.10
C ILE A 272 -9.12 -1.11 11.77
N LEU A 273 -10.13 -0.26 12.02
CA LEU A 273 -9.95 1.06 12.64
C LEU A 273 -9.83 1.02 14.17
N SER A 274 -10.13 -0.12 14.80
CA SER A 274 -10.00 -0.29 16.24
C SER A 274 -8.54 -0.29 16.70
N GLU A 275 -8.33 -0.14 18.02
CA GLU A 275 -6.98 -0.23 18.61
C GLU A 275 -6.29 -1.57 18.27
N ASN A 276 -7.02 -2.70 18.27
CA ASN A 276 -6.47 -4.01 17.92
C ASN A 276 -6.11 -4.11 16.43
N GLY A 277 -6.95 -3.62 15.53
CA GLY A 277 -6.65 -3.54 14.11
C GLY A 277 -5.44 -2.64 13.84
N GLN A 278 -5.38 -1.49 14.47
CA GLN A 278 -4.28 -0.53 14.30
C GLN A 278 -2.96 -1.01 14.94
N LYS A 279 -2.99 -1.88 15.94
CA LYS A 279 -1.80 -2.64 16.38
C LYS A 279 -1.29 -3.58 15.29
N GLY A 280 -2.21 -4.27 14.60
CA GLY A 280 -1.85 -5.12 13.45
C GLY A 280 -1.23 -4.33 12.31
N VAL A 281 -1.72 -3.11 12.03
CA VAL A 281 -1.11 -2.18 11.07
C VAL A 281 0.35 -1.88 11.44
N LEU A 282 0.62 -1.50 12.69
CA LEU A 282 1.98 -1.24 13.18
C LEU A 282 2.89 -2.48 13.10
N GLN A 283 2.37 -3.66 13.46
CA GLN A 283 3.10 -4.93 13.37
C GLN A 283 3.51 -5.27 11.94
N SER A 284 2.75 -4.79 10.96
CA SER A 284 3.04 -4.94 9.53
C SER A 284 4.04 -3.91 8.99
N GLY A 285 4.59 -3.04 9.87
CA GLY A 285 5.59 -2.02 9.51
C GLY A 285 5.01 -0.73 8.92
N TYR A 286 3.67 -0.55 8.96
CA TYR A 286 2.99 0.66 8.48
C TYR A 286 2.63 1.60 9.63
N LEU A 287 2.24 2.84 9.30
CA LEU A 287 1.77 3.80 10.28
C LEU A 287 0.26 3.72 10.44
N ARG A 288 -0.25 4.05 11.62
CA ARG A 288 -1.68 4.11 11.90
C ARG A 288 -2.43 5.05 10.96
N SER A 289 -3.71 4.81 10.79
CA SER A 289 -4.63 5.67 10.00
C SER A 289 -4.71 7.10 10.52
N THR A 290 -4.54 7.30 11.83
CA THR A 290 -4.42 8.62 12.47
C THR A 290 -2.95 8.87 12.77
N LEU A 291 -2.30 9.77 12.00
CA LEU A 291 -0.98 10.27 12.38
C LEU A 291 -1.13 11.14 13.63
N PRO A 292 -0.23 11.03 14.63
CA PRO A 292 -0.25 11.94 15.77
C PRO A 292 -0.13 13.38 15.28
N GLU A 293 -0.89 14.28 15.89
CA GLU A 293 -0.73 15.71 15.64
C GLU A 293 0.71 16.12 16.00
N VAL A 294 1.41 16.71 15.05
CA VAL A 294 2.71 17.31 15.33
C VAL A 294 2.41 18.60 16.09
N GLU A 295 2.69 18.63 17.39
CA GLU A 295 2.70 19.88 18.13
C GLU A 295 3.68 20.86 17.43
N VAL A 296 3.10 21.79 16.69
CA VAL A 296 3.87 22.94 16.20
C VAL A 296 4.16 23.79 17.44
N SER A 297 5.32 23.57 18.05
CA SER A 297 5.83 24.48 19.07
C SER A 297 5.90 25.86 18.42
N ALA A 298 4.92 26.70 18.72
CA ALA A 298 4.95 28.10 18.38
C ALA A 298 6.16 28.69 19.10
N GLN A 299 7.28 28.83 18.41
CA GLN A 299 8.35 29.70 18.86
C GLN A 299 7.77 31.11 18.86
N LYS A 300 7.36 31.57 20.07
CA LYS A 300 7.12 32.99 20.33
C LYS A 300 8.45 33.71 20.06
N LYS A 301 8.42 34.56 19.04
CA LYS A 301 9.42 35.61 18.88
C LYS A 301 9.26 36.67 20.01
#